data_242bf3342490c026de8c650439a710cf
#
_entry.id   242bf3342490c026de8c650439a710cf
#
_cell.length_a   1.000
_cell.length_b   1.000
_cell.length_c   1.000
_cell.angle_alpha   90.00
_cell.angle_beta   90.00
_cell.angle_gamma   90.00
#
_symmetry.space_group_name_H-M   'P 1'
#
loop_
_entity.id
_entity.type
_entity.pdbx_description
1 polymer ?
#
loop_
_entity_poly.entity_id
_entity_poly.type
_entity_poly.pdbx_seq_one_letter_code
_entity_poly.pdbx_strand_id
1 'polypeptide(L)'
;MKEQKYNAYLKEIGKFIPKDRIYTDELRLLAWGTDAGFYRLIPKIVIRAKDENEVSRLLALADKYTLPVTFRAAGTSLSGQSISDSILIVAGKNWEKYSISEDFERITLQPGIIGARVNEILKPHGRKFAPDPASVKSAMVGGIVMNNASGMNCGTHANSDKELLSAKIVLADGTRLNTGDPESRMTFEKNHTPFLNKIIEIRDEIRNDNELSDRIRKKYSIKNVTGLNLLPFVIYDDPFDIIAHLMVGSEGTLAFLSEVTMKTEHDYPYSASAMLYFSNIKDACRAVVAMKPGPVFSAELLDKKSLASVNDTTGTGLTAVLTETKADTPEELQANIEEIKKILSPFETVTPIHFTDKPEEYSKYWAIRSGIFPSVGGTRRPGTTVSVSYTHLRAHET
;
A
#
# COMPACT_ATOMS: atom_id res chain seq x y z
N MET A 1 -4.68 13.23 -35.66
CA MET A 1 -3.37 12.68 -35.22
C MET A 1 -3.47 11.80 -33.97
N LYS A 2 -3.99 12.28 -32.84
CA LYS A 2 -4.10 11.44 -31.61
C LYS A 2 -4.94 10.17 -31.82
N GLU A 3 -6.10 10.28 -32.41
CA GLU A 3 -7.02 9.14 -32.65
C GLU A 3 -6.41 8.09 -33.59
N GLN A 4 -5.67 8.49 -34.59
CA GLN A 4 -4.95 7.57 -35.49
C GLN A 4 -3.92 6.71 -34.79
N LYS A 5 -3.24 7.23 -33.73
CA LYS A 5 -2.29 6.48 -32.93
C LYS A 5 -2.99 5.38 -32.13
N TYR A 6 -4.13 5.68 -31.50
CA TYR A 6 -4.93 4.66 -30.79
C TYR A 6 -5.43 3.56 -31.71
N ASN A 7 -5.92 3.91 -32.92
CA ASN A 7 -6.38 2.94 -33.91
C ASN A 7 -5.23 2.03 -34.40
N ALA A 8 -4.03 2.60 -34.61
CA ALA A 8 -2.84 1.84 -34.96
C ALA A 8 -2.42 0.89 -33.81
N TYR A 9 -2.44 1.37 -32.59
CA TYR A 9 -2.17 0.58 -31.39
C TYR A 9 -3.17 -0.57 -31.26
N LEU A 10 -4.48 -0.31 -31.38
CA LEU A 10 -5.53 -1.33 -31.33
C LEU A 10 -5.35 -2.42 -32.38
N LYS A 11 -4.96 -2.04 -33.61
CA LYS A 11 -4.68 -3.01 -34.69
C LYS A 11 -3.50 -3.93 -34.33
N GLU A 12 -2.45 -3.39 -33.72
CA GLU A 12 -1.28 -4.19 -33.34
C GLU A 12 -1.57 -5.11 -32.15
N ILE A 13 -2.22 -4.60 -31.09
CA ILE A 13 -2.54 -5.41 -29.92
C ILE A 13 -3.57 -6.50 -30.23
N GLY A 14 -4.49 -6.26 -31.14
CA GLY A 14 -5.47 -7.24 -31.61
C GLY A 14 -4.86 -8.49 -32.28
N LYS A 15 -3.57 -8.47 -32.61
CA LYS A 15 -2.85 -9.63 -33.13
C LYS A 15 -2.50 -10.66 -32.04
N PHE A 16 -2.52 -10.26 -30.76
CA PHE A 16 -2.10 -11.14 -29.66
C PHE A 16 -2.98 -11.05 -28.40
N ILE A 17 -3.80 -10.02 -28.25
CA ILE A 17 -4.80 -9.91 -27.18
C ILE A 17 -6.17 -10.26 -27.78
N PRO A 18 -6.89 -11.25 -27.25
CA PRO A 18 -8.27 -11.58 -27.64
C PRO A 18 -9.23 -10.40 -27.43
N LYS A 19 -10.21 -10.28 -28.32
CA LYS A 19 -11.17 -9.15 -28.31
C LYS A 19 -11.99 -9.02 -27.03
N ASP A 20 -12.28 -10.12 -26.35
CA ASP A 20 -12.99 -10.17 -25.07
C ASP A 20 -12.19 -9.58 -23.90
N ARG A 21 -10.91 -9.32 -24.11
CA ARG A 21 -10.02 -8.68 -23.13
C ARG A 21 -9.60 -7.24 -23.49
N ILE A 22 -10.12 -6.71 -24.61
CA ILE A 22 -9.93 -5.31 -25.05
C ILE A 22 -11.29 -4.61 -25.02
N TYR A 23 -11.41 -3.54 -24.26
CA TYR A 23 -12.63 -2.76 -24.13
C TYR A 23 -12.44 -1.38 -24.74
N THR A 24 -13.34 -1.03 -25.67
CA THR A 24 -13.36 0.25 -26.38
C THR A 24 -14.79 0.82 -26.51
N ASP A 25 -15.79 0.08 -26.04
CA ASP A 25 -17.17 0.58 -26.00
C ASP A 25 -17.41 1.52 -24.80
N GLU A 26 -18.28 2.48 -25.03
CA GLU A 26 -18.56 3.57 -24.11
C GLU A 26 -18.97 3.09 -22.71
N LEU A 27 -19.83 2.08 -22.62
CA LEU A 27 -20.33 1.58 -21.32
C LEU A 27 -19.21 0.99 -20.47
N ARG A 28 -18.35 0.14 -21.06
CA ARG A 28 -17.24 -0.46 -20.32
C ARG A 28 -16.17 0.57 -20.00
N LEU A 29 -15.85 1.50 -20.91
CA LEU A 29 -14.91 2.58 -20.63
C LEU A 29 -15.40 3.47 -19.48
N LEU A 30 -16.70 3.79 -19.44
CA LEU A 30 -17.30 4.53 -18.33
C LEU A 30 -17.19 3.78 -17.00
N ALA A 31 -17.44 2.47 -16.99
CA ALA A 31 -17.31 1.63 -15.80
C ALA A 31 -15.88 1.58 -15.25
N TRP A 32 -14.87 1.65 -16.12
CA TRP A 32 -13.45 1.70 -15.72
C TRP A 32 -12.93 3.10 -15.46
N GLY A 33 -13.75 4.12 -15.60
CA GLY A 33 -13.37 5.53 -15.45
C GLY A 33 -13.31 6.03 -14.01
N THR A 34 -13.58 5.19 -13.02
CA THR A 34 -13.56 5.53 -11.58
C THR A 34 -12.72 4.53 -10.79
N ASP A 35 -12.20 4.96 -9.65
CA ASP A 35 -11.64 4.11 -8.61
C ASP A 35 -12.47 4.24 -7.31
N ALA A 36 -11.90 3.98 -6.14
CA ALA A 36 -12.58 4.21 -4.86
C ALA A 36 -12.61 5.69 -4.44
N GLY A 37 -11.92 6.55 -5.19
CA GLY A 37 -11.91 8.01 -4.98
C GLY A 37 -13.10 8.72 -5.62
N PHE A 38 -13.01 10.03 -5.65
CA PHE A 38 -14.06 10.92 -6.19
C PHE A 38 -13.74 11.49 -7.57
N TYR A 39 -12.65 11.01 -8.17
CA TYR A 39 -12.17 11.46 -9.47
C TYR A 39 -12.67 10.54 -10.57
N ARG A 40 -12.73 11.08 -11.78
CA ARG A 40 -13.12 10.31 -12.99
C ARG A 40 -12.25 10.74 -14.18
N LEU A 41 -11.69 9.75 -14.87
CA LEU A 41 -11.08 9.88 -16.18
C LEU A 41 -11.54 8.71 -17.04
N ILE A 42 -12.07 8.99 -18.22
CA ILE A 42 -12.55 7.94 -19.11
C ILE A 42 -11.40 7.45 -19.99
N PRO A 43 -10.97 6.20 -19.87
CA PRO A 43 -9.90 5.65 -20.70
C PRO A 43 -10.33 5.56 -22.17
N LYS A 44 -9.37 5.54 -23.08
CA LYS A 44 -9.62 5.27 -24.52
C LYS A 44 -9.64 3.76 -24.79
N ILE A 45 -8.84 3.01 -24.07
CA ILE A 45 -8.71 1.56 -24.22
C ILE A 45 -8.49 0.97 -22.83
N VAL A 46 -9.21 -0.10 -22.50
CA VAL A 46 -8.95 -0.92 -21.32
C VAL A 46 -8.52 -2.31 -21.77
N ILE A 47 -7.41 -2.82 -21.23
CA ILE A 47 -6.83 -4.10 -21.59
C ILE A 47 -6.65 -4.95 -20.33
N ARG A 48 -7.25 -6.14 -20.31
CA ARG A 48 -7.02 -7.12 -19.25
C ARG A 48 -5.86 -8.02 -19.65
N ALA A 49 -4.66 -7.65 -19.21
CA ALA A 49 -3.45 -8.43 -19.46
C ALA A 49 -3.46 -9.73 -18.64
N LYS A 50 -2.95 -10.84 -19.21
CA LYS A 50 -2.93 -12.14 -18.53
C LYS A 50 -1.55 -12.56 -18.03
N ASP A 51 -0.49 -12.04 -18.63
CA ASP A 51 0.89 -12.41 -18.29
C ASP A 51 1.89 -11.28 -18.64
N GLU A 52 3.11 -11.46 -18.18
CA GLU A 52 4.21 -10.52 -18.37
C GLU A 52 4.58 -10.32 -19.85
N ASN A 53 4.45 -11.37 -20.68
CA ASN A 53 4.73 -11.26 -22.12
C ASN A 53 3.76 -10.29 -22.80
N GLU A 54 2.48 -10.37 -22.43
CA GLU A 54 1.49 -9.42 -22.94
C GLU A 54 1.80 -8.00 -22.48
N VAL A 55 2.09 -7.79 -21.17
CA VAL A 55 2.43 -6.46 -20.65
C VAL A 55 3.66 -5.88 -21.34
N SER A 56 4.74 -6.65 -21.48
CA SER A 56 5.96 -6.21 -22.17
C SER A 56 5.67 -5.74 -23.60
N ARG A 57 4.89 -6.50 -24.36
CA ARG A 57 4.49 -6.13 -25.73
C ARG A 57 3.56 -4.92 -25.77
N LEU A 58 2.62 -4.82 -24.81
CA LEU A 58 1.70 -3.69 -24.69
C LEU A 58 2.47 -2.40 -24.43
N LEU A 59 3.46 -2.43 -23.53
CA LEU A 59 4.28 -1.27 -23.19
C LEU A 59 5.20 -0.87 -24.36
N ALA A 60 5.90 -1.80 -24.98
CA ALA A 60 6.73 -1.53 -26.14
C ALA A 60 5.94 -0.87 -27.30
N LEU A 61 4.68 -1.32 -27.50
CA LEU A 61 3.80 -0.69 -28.49
C LEU A 61 3.31 0.69 -28.03
N ALA A 62 3.00 0.86 -26.76
CA ALA A 62 2.60 2.17 -26.22
C ALA A 62 3.71 3.20 -26.35
N ASP A 63 4.95 2.81 -26.06
CA ASP A 63 6.16 3.62 -26.26
C ASP A 63 6.32 4.01 -27.73
N LYS A 64 6.28 3.02 -28.64
CA LYS A 64 6.34 3.23 -30.09
C LYS A 64 5.36 4.28 -30.59
N TYR A 65 4.13 4.28 -30.06
CA TYR A 65 3.08 5.24 -30.47
C TYR A 65 3.03 6.48 -29.57
N THR A 66 3.87 6.56 -28.53
CA THR A 66 3.90 7.65 -27.54
C THR A 66 2.53 7.81 -26.89
N LEU A 67 1.96 6.72 -26.36
CA LEU A 67 0.66 6.68 -25.70
C LEU A 67 0.85 6.47 -24.20
N PRO A 68 0.24 7.34 -23.35
CA PRO A 68 0.27 7.17 -21.91
C PRO A 68 -0.41 5.87 -21.49
N VAL A 69 0.15 5.22 -20.47
CA VAL A 69 -0.37 3.98 -19.88
C VAL A 69 -0.54 4.17 -18.38
N THR A 70 -1.65 3.68 -17.85
CA THR A 70 -1.89 3.55 -16.41
C THR A 70 -2.14 2.10 -16.07
N PHE A 71 -1.59 1.62 -14.95
CA PHE A 71 -1.85 0.27 -14.45
C PHE A 71 -2.96 0.30 -13.42
N ARG A 72 -3.73 -0.80 -13.35
CA ARG A 72 -4.78 -0.98 -12.37
C ARG A 72 -4.81 -2.41 -11.86
N ALA A 73 -4.78 -2.57 -10.56
CA ALA A 73 -5.13 -3.80 -9.85
C ALA A 73 -6.63 -3.75 -9.44
N ALA A 74 -6.94 -3.70 -8.15
CA ALA A 74 -8.33 -3.61 -7.69
C ALA A 74 -8.99 -2.23 -7.88
N GLY A 75 -8.21 -1.16 -7.97
CA GLY A 75 -8.75 0.21 -8.07
C GLY A 75 -9.28 0.74 -6.74
N THR A 76 -8.65 0.37 -5.63
CA THR A 76 -8.99 0.83 -4.28
C THR A 76 -8.33 2.16 -3.91
N SER A 77 -7.62 2.79 -4.82
CA SER A 77 -7.02 4.12 -4.65
C SER A 77 -8.07 5.20 -4.44
N LEU A 78 -7.70 6.23 -3.68
CA LEU A 78 -8.60 7.31 -3.26
C LEU A 78 -8.29 8.65 -3.92
N SER A 79 -7.18 8.75 -4.64
CA SER A 79 -6.68 10.00 -5.25
C SER A 79 -6.48 9.89 -6.76
N GLY A 80 -7.14 8.94 -7.42
CA GLY A 80 -7.12 8.83 -8.88
C GLY A 80 -5.91 8.12 -9.47
N GLN A 81 -5.11 7.40 -8.68
CA GLN A 81 -3.89 6.74 -9.17
C GLN A 81 -4.17 5.63 -10.20
N SER A 82 -5.36 5.02 -10.15
CA SER A 82 -5.75 3.88 -10.98
C SER A 82 -6.76 4.21 -12.07
N ILE A 83 -6.94 5.49 -12.41
CA ILE A 83 -7.77 5.95 -13.53
C ILE A 83 -6.90 6.58 -14.64
N SER A 84 -7.42 6.63 -15.85
CA SER A 84 -6.68 7.08 -17.05
C SER A 84 -7.62 7.75 -18.05
N ASP A 85 -7.08 8.68 -18.81
CA ASP A 85 -7.71 9.23 -20.02
C ASP A 85 -7.13 8.62 -21.33
N SER A 86 -6.27 7.60 -21.19
CA SER A 86 -5.56 6.95 -22.29
C SER A 86 -5.71 5.42 -22.22
N ILE A 87 -4.62 4.68 -22.08
CA ILE A 87 -4.62 3.22 -21.98
C ILE A 87 -4.64 2.80 -20.53
N LEU A 88 -5.58 1.95 -20.14
CA LEU A 88 -5.65 1.33 -18.83
C LEU A 88 -5.33 -0.17 -18.95
N ILE A 89 -4.21 -0.61 -18.38
CA ILE A 89 -3.82 -2.03 -18.31
C ILE A 89 -4.22 -2.58 -16.94
N VAL A 90 -5.07 -3.61 -16.95
CA VAL A 90 -5.62 -4.22 -15.74
C VAL A 90 -4.93 -5.54 -15.44
N ALA A 91 -4.32 -5.64 -14.26
CA ALA A 91 -3.85 -6.89 -13.65
C ALA A 91 -4.92 -7.41 -12.68
N GLY A 92 -5.54 -8.54 -12.99
CA GLY A 92 -6.63 -9.11 -12.19
C GLY A 92 -6.45 -10.62 -12.04
N LYS A 93 -7.53 -11.40 -12.18
CA LYS A 93 -7.59 -12.87 -11.95
C LYS A 93 -6.47 -13.72 -12.57
N ASN A 94 -5.81 -13.26 -13.64
CA ASN A 94 -4.70 -14.01 -14.23
C ASN A 94 -3.37 -13.80 -13.51
N TRP A 95 -3.34 -12.95 -12.48
CA TRP A 95 -2.16 -12.55 -11.73
C TRP A 95 -2.27 -12.95 -10.25
N GLU A 96 -2.71 -14.18 -9.98
CA GLU A 96 -2.97 -14.67 -8.62
C GLU A 96 -2.01 -15.80 -8.18
N LYS A 97 -0.90 -16.01 -8.92
CA LYS A 97 0.09 -17.02 -8.53
C LYS A 97 0.90 -16.55 -7.33
N TYR A 98 1.27 -17.52 -6.50
CA TYR A 98 2.14 -17.30 -5.34
C TYR A 98 3.02 -18.52 -5.09
N SER A 99 4.11 -18.32 -4.34
CA SER A 99 4.91 -19.38 -3.74
C SER A 99 5.42 -18.93 -2.38
N ILE A 100 5.59 -19.88 -1.46
CA ILE A 100 6.08 -19.65 -0.11
C ILE A 100 7.40 -20.42 0.05
N SER A 101 8.40 -19.82 0.70
CA SER A 101 9.65 -20.50 1.04
C SER A 101 9.42 -21.63 2.06
N GLU A 102 10.33 -22.60 2.12
CA GLU A 102 10.21 -23.75 3.03
C GLU A 102 10.21 -23.34 4.52
N ASP A 103 10.88 -22.24 4.85
CA ASP A 103 10.92 -21.64 6.20
C ASP A 103 9.71 -20.73 6.50
N PHE A 104 8.82 -20.53 5.54
CA PHE A 104 7.68 -19.62 5.60
C PHE A 104 8.02 -18.14 5.84
N GLU A 105 9.29 -17.77 5.83
CA GLU A 105 9.73 -16.40 6.09
C GLU A 105 9.62 -15.47 4.87
N ARG A 106 9.38 -16.05 3.68
CA ARG A 106 9.26 -15.32 2.42
C ARG A 106 8.06 -15.81 1.62
N ILE A 107 7.41 -14.88 0.96
CA ILE A 107 6.35 -15.17 0.01
C ILE A 107 6.57 -14.38 -1.27
N THR A 108 6.42 -15.07 -2.40
CA THR A 108 6.44 -14.44 -3.74
C THR A 108 5.02 -14.37 -4.25
N LEU A 109 4.61 -13.19 -4.71
CA LEU A 109 3.22 -12.85 -5.01
C LEU A 109 3.10 -12.15 -6.35
N GLN A 110 2.12 -12.52 -7.15
CA GLN A 110 1.68 -11.75 -8.30
C GLN A 110 0.71 -10.62 -7.91
N PRO A 111 0.62 -9.53 -8.69
CA PRO A 111 -0.08 -8.30 -8.30
C PRO A 111 -1.59 -8.42 -8.14
N GLY A 112 -2.24 -9.45 -8.66
CA GLY A 112 -3.71 -9.62 -8.64
C GLY A 112 -4.26 -10.32 -7.40
N ILE A 113 -3.41 -10.80 -6.49
CA ILE A 113 -3.85 -11.47 -5.26
C ILE A 113 -4.39 -10.42 -4.28
N ILE A 114 -5.55 -10.68 -3.68
CA ILE A 114 -6.12 -9.82 -2.63
C ILE A 114 -5.30 -9.98 -1.33
N GLY A 115 -4.97 -8.87 -0.66
CA GLY A 115 -4.15 -8.88 0.55
C GLY A 115 -4.71 -9.76 1.67
N ALA A 116 -6.02 -9.76 1.91
CA ALA A 116 -6.65 -10.67 2.87
C ALA A 116 -6.45 -12.13 2.50
N ARG A 117 -6.44 -12.48 1.20
CA ARG A 117 -6.18 -13.84 0.73
C ARG A 117 -4.75 -14.28 1.03
N VAL A 118 -3.79 -13.36 0.95
CA VAL A 118 -2.40 -13.65 1.34
C VAL A 118 -2.34 -14.04 2.82
N ASN A 119 -3.05 -13.32 3.70
CA ASN A 119 -3.14 -13.66 5.11
C ASN A 119 -3.81 -15.00 5.38
N GLU A 120 -4.88 -15.36 4.65
CA GLU A 120 -5.49 -16.69 4.73
C GLU A 120 -4.50 -17.81 4.35
N ILE A 121 -3.65 -17.58 3.36
CA ILE A 121 -2.63 -18.53 2.90
C ILE A 121 -1.53 -18.69 3.96
N LEU A 122 -1.10 -17.61 4.61
CA LEU A 122 0.01 -17.60 5.57
C LEU A 122 -0.41 -18.04 6.98
N LYS A 123 -1.67 -17.83 7.37
CA LYS A 123 -2.19 -18.12 8.71
C LYS A 123 -1.91 -19.54 9.22
N PRO A 124 -2.06 -20.63 8.41
CA PRO A 124 -1.75 -22.00 8.88
C PRO A 124 -0.28 -22.19 9.28
N HIS A 125 0.60 -21.29 8.88
CA HIS A 125 2.04 -21.30 9.17
C HIS A 125 2.42 -20.34 10.30
N GLY A 126 1.45 -19.73 10.99
CA GLY A 126 1.70 -18.71 12.02
C GLY A 126 2.36 -17.43 11.47
N ARG A 127 2.12 -17.15 10.19
CA ARG A 127 2.72 -16.00 9.49
C ARG A 127 1.63 -15.11 8.88
N LYS A 128 1.99 -13.86 8.61
CA LYS A 128 1.11 -12.89 7.96
C LYS A 128 1.85 -12.00 6.96
N PHE A 129 1.09 -11.42 6.06
CA PHE A 129 1.50 -10.32 5.19
C PHE A 129 1.26 -9.01 5.93
N ALA A 130 2.33 -8.32 6.29
CA ALA A 130 2.26 -7.18 7.21
C ALA A 130 1.56 -5.93 6.63
N PRO A 131 1.73 -5.54 5.36
CA PRO A 131 0.99 -4.40 4.80
C PRO A 131 -0.52 -4.63 4.80
N ASP A 132 -1.23 -3.99 5.73
CA ASP A 132 -2.66 -4.22 6.01
C ASP A 132 -3.50 -2.94 5.88
N PRO A 133 -3.59 -2.31 4.69
CA PRO A 133 -4.43 -1.13 4.52
C PRO A 133 -5.89 -1.42 4.91
N ALA A 134 -6.65 -0.38 5.24
CA ALA A 134 -8.08 -0.51 5.55
C ALA A 134 -8.87 -1.26 4.46
N SER A 135 -8.37 -1.21 3.22
CA SER A 135 -8.93 -1.90 2.06
C SER A 135 -8.38 -3.32 1.84
N VAL A 136 -7.63 -3.91 2.78
CA VAL A 136 -6.94 -5.22 2.61
C VAL A 136 -7.86 -6.35 2.12
N LYS A 137 -9.16 -6.29 2.45
CA LYS A 137 -10.18 -7.27 1.99
C LYS A 137 -10.53 -7.16 0.51
N SER A 138 -10.16 -6.06 -0.16
CA SER A 138 -10.43 -5.80 -1.57
C SER A 138 -9.21 -5.35 -2.36
N ALA A 139 -8.22 -4.74 -1.71
CA ALA A 139 -7.00 -4.30 -2.35
C ALA A 139 -6.13 -5.49 -2.77
N MET A 140 -5.57 -5.39 -3.97
CA MET A 140 -4.64 -6.39 -4.51
C MET A 140 -3.19 -6.01 -4.20
N VAL A 141 -2.32 -7.01 -4.06
CA VAL A 141 -0.89 -6.87 -3.71
C VAL A 141 -0.17 -5.84 -4.59
N GLY A 142 -0.40 -5.84 -5.89
CA GLY A 142 0.23 -4.85 -6.79
C GLY A 142 -0.08 -3.42 -6.37
N GLY A 143 -1.35 -3.11 -6.06
CA GLY A 143 -1.74 -1.79 -5.56
C GLY A 143 -1.19 -1.50 -4.16
N ILE A 144 -1.19 -2.49 -3.27
CA ILE A 144 -0.67 -2.36 -1.89
C ILE A 144 0.82 -2.00 -1.92
N VAL A 145 1.62 -2.71 -2.71
CA VAL A 145 3.07 -2.49 -2.81
C VAL A 145 3.38 -1.18 -3.53
N MET A 146 2.78 -0.95 -4.71
CA MET A 146 3.09 0.24 -5.52
C MET A 146 2.62 1.56 -4.89
N ASN A 147 1.65 1.52 -3.97
CA ASN A 147 1.25 2.66 -3.15
C ASN A 147 2.07 2.77 -1.85
N ASN A 148 2.86 1.75 -1.47
CA ASN A 148 3.39 1.59 -0.11
C ASN A 148 2.27 1.66 0.94
N ALA A 149 1.14 1.05 0.62
CA ALA A 149 -0.02 1.06 1.50
C ALA A 149 0.30 0.38 2.82
N SER A 150 -0.04 1.04 3.89
CA SER A 150 0.21 0.53 5.22
C SER A 150 -1.01 0.70 6.11
N GLY A 151 -1.16 -0.20 7.06
CA GLY A 151 -2.19 -0.18 8.07
C GLY A 151 -1.64 0.10 9.45
N MET A 152 -2.41 -0.25 10.45
CA MET A 152 -1.98 -0.12 11.85
C MET A 152 -0.97 -1.19 12.25
N ASN A 153 -1.16 -2.42 11.77
CA ASN A 153 -0.36 -3.56 12.17
C ASN A 153 1.08 -3.53 11.64
N CYS A 154 1.33 -2.85 10.52
CA CYS A 154 2.67 -2.75 9.97
C CYS A 154 3.52 -1.65 10.64
N GLY A 155 2.91 -0.72 11.38
CA GLY A 155 3.63 0.38 12.03
C GLY A 155 4.53 1.14 11.06
N THR A 156 5.79 1.36 11.49
CA THR A 156 6.87 1.94 10.66
C THR A 156 7.92 0.92 10.25
N HIS A 157 7.79 -0.34 10.68
CA HIS A 157 8.81 -1.39 10.55
C HIS A 157 8.46 -2.44 9.49
N ALA A 158 7.19 -2.65 9.19
CA ALA A 158 6.72 -3.70 8.30
C ALA A 158 5.86 -3.19 7.13
N ASN A 159 6.13 -1.98 6.67
CA ASN A 159 5.59 -1.44 5.42
C ASN A 159 6.17 -2.19 4.22
N SER A 160 5.53 -2.08 3.06
CA SER A 160 6.01 -2.74 1.84
C SER A 160 7.48 -2.43 1.52
N ASP A 161 7.97 -1.22 1.79
CA ASP A 161 9.37 -0.83 1.57
C ASP A 161 10.36 -1.50 2.54
N LYS A 162 9.90 -2.01 3.68
CA LYS A 162 10.73 -2.74 4.66
C LYS A 162 10.70 -4.25 4.45
N GLU A 163 9.57 -4.75 3.93
CA GLU A 163 9.34 -6.17 3.71
C GLU A 163 9.79 -6.65 2.32
N LEU A 164 10.02 -5.73 1.38
CA LEU A 164 10.45 -6.08 0.02
C LEU A 164 11.83 -6.73 0.03
N LEU A 165 11.96 -7.87 -0.66
CA LEU A 165 13.22 -8.56 -0.92
C LEU A 165 13.64 -8.43 -2.39
N SER A 166 12.69 -8.57 -3.32
CA SER A 166 12.95 -8.43 -4.75
C SER A 166 11.66 -8.13 -5.51
N ALA A 167 11.81 -7.59 -6.71
CA ALA A 167 10.71 -7.29 -7.61
C ALA A 167 11.01 -7.79 -9.02
N LYS A 168 9.96 -8.31 -9.68
CA LYS A 168 9.97 -8.59 -11.11
C LYS A 168 9.12 -7.54 -11.80
N ILE A 169 9.72 -6.81 -12.72
CA ILE A 169 9.13 -5.61 -13.31
C ILE A 169 9.23 -5.60 -14.83
N VAL A 170 8.36 -4.80 -15.45
CA VAL A 170 8.43 -4.46 -16.87
C VAL A 170 8.51 -2.95 -17.01
N LEU A 171 9.60 -2.45 -17.58
CA LEU A 171 9.84 -1.02 -17.82
C LEU A 171 8.97 -0.49 -18.98
N ALA A 172 8.93 0.83 -19.12
CA ALA A 172 8.07 1.52 -20.08
C ALA A 172 8.29 1.10 -21.56
N ASP A 173 9.52 0.72 -21.91
CA ASP A 173 9.89 0.21 -23.23
C ASP A 173 9.59 -1.29 -23.45
N GLY A 174 9.05 -1.96 -22.43
CA GLY A 174 8.78 -3.41 -22.43
C GLY A 174 9.94 -4.27 -21.93
N THR A 175 11.07 -3.67 -21.54
CA THR A 175 12.21 -4.39 -20.95
C THR A 175 11.79 -5.03 -19.62
N ARG A 176 12.22 -6.28 -19.40
CA ARG A 176 11.94 -7.05 -18.18
C ARG A 176 13.16 -7.11 -17.29
N LEU A 177 12.92 -7.06 -15.99
CA LEU A 177 13.94 -7.24 -14.96
C LEU A 177 13.36 -8.00 -13.78
N ASN A 178 14.05 -9.05 -13.34
CA ASN A 178 13.85 -9.69 -12.05
C ASN A 178 15.05 -9.36 -11.16
N THR A 179 14.87 -8.49 -10.16
CA THR A 179 15.97 -8.05 -9.30
C THR A 179 16.45 -9.14 -8.33
N GLY A 180 15.67 -10.20 -8.13
CA GLY A 180 16.03 -11.36 -7.30
C GLY A 180 16.69 -12.50 -8.08
N ASP A 181 16.77 -12.43 -9.42
CA ASP A 181 17.32 -13.47 -10.25
C ASP A 181 18.70 -13.06 -10.81
N PRO A 182 19.79 -13.76 -10.46
CA PRO A 182 21.13 -13.45 -10.93
C PRO A 182 21.28 -13.43 -12.45
N GLU A 183 20.61 -14.35 -13.17
CA GLU A 183 20.68 -14.43 -14.64
C GLU A 183 19.98 -13.21 -15.28
N SER A 184 18.82 -12.84 -14.77
CA SER A 184 18.11 -11.65 -15.20
C SER A 184 18.92 -10.37 -14.95
N ARG A 185 19.58 -10.27 -13.80
CA ARG A 185 20.46 -9.14 -13.45
C ARG A 185 21.64 -9.03 -14.41
N MET A 186 22.35 -10.11 -14.65
CA MET A 186 23.48 -10.14 -15.60
C MET A 186 23.05 -9.75 -17.02
N THR A 187 21.90 -10.26 -17.46
CA THR A 187 21.36 -9.93 -18.78
C THR A 187 20.98 -8.45 -18.87
N PHE A 188 20.37 -7.92 -17.83
CA PHE A 188 19.98 -6.51 -17.75
C PHE A 188 21.23 -5.61 -17.71
N GLU A 189 22.22 -5.93 -16.89
CA GLU A 189 23.48 -5.19 -16.81
C GLU A 189 24.17 -5.09 -18.16
N LYS A 190 24.30 -6.21 -18.87
CA LYS A 190 24.91 -6.26 -20.20
C LYS A 190 24.18 -5.35 -21.21
N ASN A 191 22.87 -5.30 -21.18
CA ASN A 191 22.05 -4.62 -22.19
C ASN A 191 21.70 -3.18 -21.80
N HIS A 192 21.73 -2.85 -20.49
CA HIS A 192 21.26 -1.59 -19.95
C HIS A 192 22.27 -0.92 -19.00
N THR A 193 23.58 -1.14 -19.23
CA THR A 193 24.67 -0.52 -18.45
C THR A 193 24.50 1.00 -18.27
N PRO A 194 24.12 1.79 -19.31
CA PRO A 194 23.93 3.24 -19.13
C PRO A 194 22.81 3.59 -18.13
N PHE A 195 21.74 2.77 -18.06
CA PHE A 195 20.65 2.96 -17.11
C PHE A 195 21.14 2.69 -15.68
N LEU A 196 21.85 1.59 -15.45
CA LEU A 196 22.41 1.26 -14.13
C LEU A 196 23.44 2.31 -13.68
N ASN A 197 24.30 2.77 -14.58
CA ASN A 197 25.25 3.84 -14.29
C ASN A 197 24.53 5.13 -13.85
N LYS A 198 23.36 5.44 -14.45
CA LYS A 198 22.57 6.62 -14.06
C LYS A 198 21.94 6.46 -12.67
N ILE A 199 21.51 5.24 -12.30
CA ILE A 199 21.04 4.94 -10.93
C ILE A 199 22.18 5.14 -9.92
N ILE A 200 23.38 4.65 -10.25
CA ILE A 200 24.58 4.81 -9.41
C ILE A 200 24.96 6.29 -9.28
N GLU A 201 24.97 7.04 -10.38
CA GLU A 201 25.25 8.48 -10.40
C GLU A 201 24.30 9.25 -9.47
N ILE A 202 22.99 9.02 -9.59
CA ILE A 202 21.98 9.65 -8.70
C ILE A 202 22.22 9.27 -7.24
N ARG A 203 22.53 7.98 -6.96
CA ARG A 203 22.89 7.53 -5.62
C ARG A 203 24.06 8.31 -5.06
N ASP A 204 25.13 8.41 -5.83
CA ASP A 204 26.38 9.05 -5.40
C ASP A 204 26.19 10.56 -5.27
N GLU A 205 25.43 11.22 -6.15
CA GLU A 205 25.04 12.62 -6.01
C GLU A 205 24.31 12.89 -4.69
N ILE A 206 23.29 12.06 -4.36
CA ILE A 206 22.52 12.21 -3.12
C ILE A 206 23.41 11.96 -1.88
N ARG A 207 24.30 10.96 -1.94
CA ARG A 207 25.17 10.61 -0.79
C ARG A 207 26.28 11.60 -0.56
N ASN A 208 26.77 12.26 -1.61
CA ASN A 208 27.79 13.31 -1.49
C ASN A 208 27.22 14.62 -0.94
N ASP A 209 25.91 14.81 -0.97
CA ASP A 209 25.21 15.90 -0.31
C ASP A 209 24.71 15.43 1.07
N ASN A 210 25.50 15.71 2.11
CA ASN A 210 25.18 15.33 3.47
C ASN A 210 23.87 15.93 3.97
N GLU A 211 23.57 17.18 3.64
CA GLU A 211 22.33 17.85 4.05
C GLU A 211 21.11 17.16 3.43
N LEU A 212 21.16 16.84 2.13
CA LEU A 212 20.11 16.13 1.44
C LEU A 212 19.93 14.71 1.99
N SER A 213 21.02 13.97 2.18
CA SER A 213 21.00 12.62 2.77
C SER A 213 20.36 12.60 4.16
N ASP A 214 20.74 13.53 5.02
CA ASP A 214 20.20 13.62 6.39
C ASP A 214 18.73 14.02 6.37
N ARG A 215 18.33 14.93 5.48
CA ARG A 215 16.93 15.30 5.26
C ARG A 215 16.10 14.11 4.80
N ILE A 216 16.61 13.30 3.87
CA ILE A 216 15.93 12.06 3.42
C ILE A 216 15.81 11.10 4.59
N ARG A 217 16.89 10.78 5.32
CA ARG A 217 16.86 9.89 6.49
C ARG A 217 15.82 10.36 7.52
N LYS A 218 15.82 11.64 7.85
CA LYS A 218 14.86 12.25 8.79
C LYS A 218 13.43 12.12 8.30
N LYS A 219 13.17 12.38 7.02
CA LYS A 219 11.84 12.26 6.43
C LYS A 219 11.28 10.84 6.54
N TYR A 220 12.11 9.82 6.31
CA TYR A 220 11.73 8.42 6.34
C TYR A 220 11.96 7.73 7.70
N SER A 221 12.35 8.45 8.75
CA SER A 221 12.39 7.94 10.12
C SER A 221 10.99 7.80 10.75
N ILE A 222 10.00 8.41 10.14
CA ILE A 222 8.59 8.27 10.45
C ILE A 222 7.85 7.63 9.27
N LYS A 223 6.61 7.20 9.48
CA LYS A 223 5.77 6.67 8.41
C LYS A 223 5.60 7.71 7.31
N ASN A 224 6.05 7.40 6.11
CA ASN A 224 5.95 8.27 4.95
C ASN A 224 5.62 7.45 3.71
N VAL A 225 4.45 7.68 3.13
CA VAL A 225 3.90 6.93 2.01
C VAL A 225 3.60 7.82 0.80
N THR A 226 4.21 8.98 0.71
CA THR A 226 3.88 9.97 -0.31
C THR A 226 5.04 10.30 -1.23
N GLY A 227 4.75 10.32 -2.51
CA GLY A 227 5.70 10.56 -3.58
C GLY A 227 6.68 9.41 -3.75
N LEU A 228 7.61 9.58 -4.68
CA LEU A 228 8.69 8.62 -4.90
C LEU A 228 9.59 8.54 -3.66
N ASN A 229 9.89 7.32 -3.26
CA ASN A 229 10.75 7.06 -2.12
C ASN A 229 12.23 7.24 -2.51
N LEU A 230 12.88 8.27 -1.98
CA LEU A 230 14.32 8.52 -2.23
C LEU A 230 15.24 7.77 -1.25
N LEU A 231 14.69 7.18 -0.19
CA LEU A 231 15.50 6.48 0.82
C LEU A 231 16.36 5.34 0.24
N PRO A 232 15.91 4.58 -0.77
CA PRO A 232 16.72 3.53 -1.39
C PRO A 232 18.09 4.03 -1.88
N PHE A 233 18.20 5.24 -2.40
CA PHE A 233 19.48 5.82 -2.82
C PHE A 233 20.44 6.09 -1.66
N VAL A 234 19.90 6.24 -0.45
CA VAL A 234 20.70 6.53 0.75
C VAL A 234 21.17 5.25 1.45
N ILE A 235 20.35 4.16 1.41
CA ILE A 235 20.59 2.97 2.23
C ILE A 235 21.09 1.75 1.45
N TYR A 236 20.86 1.63 0.14
CA TYR A 236 21.28 0.49 -0.66
C TYR A 236 22.46 0.84 -1.57
N ASP A 237 23.45 -0.06 -1.63
CA ASP A 237 24.62 0.08 -2.50
C ASP A 237 24.38 -0.51 -3.90
N ASP A 238 23.68 -1.61 -3.95
CA ASP A 238 23.37 -2.32 -5.18
C ASP A 238 22.27 -1.60 -6.00
N PRO A 239 22.52 -1.25 -7.27
CA PRO A 239 21.54 -0.57 -8.09
C PRO A 239 20.26 -1.39 -8.32
N PHE A 240 20.31 -2.73 -8.25
CA PHE A 240 19.12 -3.57 -8.38
C PHE A 240 18.24 -3.51 -7.15
N ASP A 241 18.82 -3.40 -5.95
CA ASP A 241 18.07 -3.18 -4.72
C ASP A 241 17.43 -1.79 -4.72
N ILE A 242 18.17 -0.77 -5.20
CA ILE A 242 17.61 0.57 -5.38
C ILE A 242 16.40 0.52 -6.32
N ILE A 243 16.53 -0.10 -7.49
CA ILE A 243 15.44 -0.23 -8.47
C ILE A 243 14.24 -0.95 -7.87
N ALA A 244 14.44 -2.07 -7.17
CA ALA A 244 13.36 -2.81 -6.55
C ALA A 244 12.57 -1.95 -5.54
N HIS A 245 13.27 -1.24 -4.66
CA HIS A 245 12.65 -0.43 -3.62
C HIS A 245 12.07 0.90 -4.14
N LEU A 246 12.53 1.42 -5.28
CA LEU A 246 11.89 2.55 -5.96
C LEU A 246 10.49 2.21 -6.48
N MET A 247 10.19 0.92 -6.72
CA MET A 247 8.84 0.50 -7.12
C MET A 247 7.83 0.75 -6.01
N VAL A 248 8.24 0.63 -4.75
CA VAL A 248 7.37 0.83 -3.59
C VAL A 248 7.05 2.31 -3.42
N GLY A 249 5.79 2.67 -3.54
CA GLY A 249 5.32 4.06 -3.51
C GLY A 249 5.42 4.79 -4.85
N SER A 250 5.77 4.09 -5.94
CA SER A 250 5.84 4.68 -7.29
C SER A 250 4.48 4.85 -7.97
N GLU A 251 3.42 4.31 -7.41
CA GLU A 251 2.05 4.31 -7.98
C GLU A 251 1.98 3.72 -9.41
N GLY A 252 2.93 2.85 -9.76
CA GLY A 252 3.03 2.28 -11.11
C GLY A 252 3.57 3.24 -12.17
N THR A 253 4.15 4.39 -11.77
CA THR A 253 4.68 5.39 -12.72
C THR A 253 6.06 5.03 -13.27
N LEU A 254 6.82 4.16 -12.61
CA LEU A 254 8.17 3.76 -13.02
C LEU A 254 8.19 2.46 -13.82
N ALA A 255 7.35 1.49 -13.45
CA ALA A 255 7.27 0.20 -14.13
C ALA A 255 5.96 -0.53 -13.79
N PHE A 256 5.65 -1.59 -14.52
CA PHE A 256 4.65 -2.58 -14.12
C PHE A 256 5.29 -3.60 -13.17
N LEU A 257 4.66 -3.84 -12.02
CA LEU A 257 5.06 -4.90 -11.09
C LEU A 257 4.40 -6.22 -11.52
N SER A 258 5.18 -7.20 -11.99
CA SER A 258 4.66 -8.51 -12.39
C SER A 258 4.74 -9.55 -11.28
N GLU A 259 5.68 -9.38 -10.35
CA GLU A 259 5.85 -10.26 -9.18
C GLU A 259 6.65 -9.54 -8.10
N VAL A 260 6.39 -9.85 -6.86
CA VAL A 260 7.13 -9.31 -5.71
C VAL A 260 7.44 -10.42 -4.71
N THR A 261 8.68 -10.48 -4.21
CA THR A 261 9.05 -11.33 -3.09
C THR A 261 9.18 -10.47 -1.85
N MET A 262 8.47 -10.83 -0.80
CA MET A 262 8.39 -10.10 0.45
C MET A 262 8.66 -11.02 1.64
N LYS A 263 9.16 -10.46 2.72
CA LYS A 263 9.18 -11.13 4.01
C LYS A 263 7.77 -11.34 4.51
N THR A 264 7.60 -12.31 5.36
CA THR A 264 6.37 -12.52 6.13
C THR A 264 6.66 -12.22 7.60
N GLU A 265 5.67 -11.69 8.28
CA GLU A 265 5.74 -11.37 9.71
C GLU A 265 5.12 -12.47 10.56
N HIS A 266 5.51 -12.53 11.83
CA HIS A 266 4.88 -13.41 12.82
C HIS A 266 3.43 -13.01 13.05
N ASP A 267 2.51 -13.99 13.05
CA ASP A 267 1.09 -13.78 13.34
C ASP A 267 0.79 -14.25 14.77
N TYR A 268 0.72 -13.31 15.69
CA TYR A 268 0.47 -13.58 17.09
C TYR A 268 -0.91 -14.20 17.29
N PRO A 269 -1.02 -15.35 17.98
CA PRO A 269 -2.29 -16.03 18.16
C PRO A 269 -3.26 -15.34 19.14
N TYR A 270 -2.73 -14.48 20.02
CA TYR A 270 -3.53 -13.78 21.02
C TYR A 270 -3.45 -12.27 20.82
N SER A 271 -4.59 -11.61 20.90
CA SER A 271 -4.67 -10.14 20.81
C SER A 271 -5.76 -9.60 21.73
N ALA A 272 -5.55 -8.39 22.22
CA ALA A 272 -6.58 -7.64 22.94
C ALA A 272 -6.61 -6.20 22.44
N SER A 273 -7.81 -5.63 22.36
CA SER A 273 -8.02 -4.23 21.95
C SER A 273 -8.81 -3.46 22.98
N ALA A 274 -8.55 -2.15 23.03
CA ALA A 274 -9.32 -1.20 23.84
C ALA A 274 -9.62 0.06 23.03
N MET A 275 -10.80 0.65 23.26
CA MET A 275 -11.14 2.00 22.81
C MET A 275 -11.05 2.95 24.00
N LEU A 276 -10.05 3.81 23.97
CA LEU A 276 -9.74 4.76 25.05
C LEU A 276 -10.35 6.13 24.70
N TYR A 277 -11.26 6.65 25.49
CA TYR A 277 -11.90 7.94 25.24
C TYR A 277 -11.29 9.05 26.11
N PHE A 278 -10.95 10.16 25.48
CA PHE A 278 -10.38 11.35 26.10
C PHE A 278 -11.26 12.58 25.83
N SER A 279 -11.30 13.50 26.80
CA SER A 279 -12.05 14.76 26.67
C SER A 279 -11.45 15.69 25.61
N ASN A 280 -10.17 15.54 25.29
CA ASN A 280 -9.48 16.37 24.29
C ASN A 280 -8.36 15.61 23.58
N ILE A 281 -8.01 16.08 22.40
CA ILE A 281 -6.99 15.48 21.55
C ILE A 281 -5.56 15.54 22.12
N LYS A 282 -5.27 16.58 22.93
CA LYS A 282 -3.92 16.77 23.50
C LYS A 282 -3.58 15.64 24.49
N ASP A 283 -4.52 15.26 25.34
CA ASP A 283 -4.33 14.19 26.31
C ASP A 283 -4.29 12.83 25.61
N ALA A 284 -5.12 12.62 24.59
CA ALA A 284 -5.03 11.43 23.71
C ALA A 284 -3.64 11.29 23.09
N CYS A 285 -3.09 12.34 22.50
CA CYS A 285 -1.74 12.32 21.92
C CYS A 285 -0.65 12.06 22.97
N ARG A 286 -0.75 12.66 24.17
CA ARG A 286 0.19 12.41 25.26
C ARG A 286 0.15 10.97 25.74
N ALA A 287 -1.02 10.38 25.83
CA ALA A 287 -1.19 8.96 26.16
C ALA A 287 -0.55 8.06 25.12
N VAL A 288 -0.75 8.32 23.80
CA VAL A 288 -0.09 7.58 22.73
C VAL A 288 1.44 7.66 22.82
N VAL A 289 1.98 8.85 23.06
CA VAL A 289 3.45 9.03 23.25
C VAL A 289 3.95 8.24 24.44
N ALA A 290 3.21 8.23 25.55
CA ALA A 290 3.59 7.45 26.75
C ALA A 290 3.54 5.94 26.51
N MET A 291 2.59 5.45 25.72
CA MET A 291 2.45 4.03 25.38
C MET A 291 3.53 3.53 24.42
N LYS A 292 4.18 4.40 23.65
CA LYS A 292 5.14 4.02 22.60
C LYS A 292 6.26 3.05 23.04
N PRO A 293 6.89 3.21 24.22
CA PRO A 293 7.91 2.27 24.69
C PRO A 293 7.35 0.98 25.29
N GLY A 294 6.04 0.89 25.51
CA GLY A 294 5.38 -0.26 26.10
C GLY A 294 4.94 -1.32 25.07
N PRO A 295 4.29 -2.40 25.52
CA PRO A 295 3.89 -3.51 24.68
C PRO A 295 2.63 -3.22 23.84
N VAL A 296 2.54 -2.02 23.29
CA VAL A 296 1.45 -1.63 22.38
C VAL A 296 1.84 -1.98 20.96
N PHE A 297 1.04 -2.85 20.32
CA PHE A 297 1.26 -3.26 18.95
C PHE A 297 0.79 -2.17 17.96
N SER A 298 -0.35 -1.56 18.25
CA SER A 298 -0.87 -0.47 17.44
C SER A 298 -1.69 0.53 18.26
N ALA A 299 -1.70 1.80 17.84
CA ALA A 299 -2.54 2.84 18.41
C ALA A 299 -2.99 3.79 17.30
N GLU A 300 -4.30 3.97 17.14
CA GLU A 300 -4.90 4.84 16.12
C GLU A 300 -5.78 5.90 16.78
N LEU A 301 -5.51 7.16 16.48
CA LEU A 301 -6.28 8.30 16.95
C LEU A 301 -7.53 8.49 16.08
N LEU A 302 -8.69 8.56 16.72
CA LEU A 302 -9.97 8.87 16.12
C LEU A 302 -10.47 10.19 16.67
N ASP A 303 -10.52 11.22 15.84
CA ASP A 303 -10.95 12.55 16.28
C ASP A 303 -12.47 12.63 16.43
N LYS A 304 -12.91 13.71 17.07
CA LYS A 304 -14.33 14.01 17.32
C LYS A 304 -15.20 13.94 16.06
N LYS A 305 -14.70 14.42 14.91
CA LYS A 305 -15.48 14.45 13.66
C LYS A 305 -15.59 13.06 13.07
N SER A 306 -14.50 12.28 13.14
CA SER A 306 -14.47 10.89 12.70
C SER A 306 -15.45 10.02 13.48
N LEU A 307 -15.46 10.12 14.81
CA LEU A 307 -16.39 9.37 15.66
C LEU A 307 -17.85 9.78 15.40
N ALA A 308 -18.13 11.08 15.27
CA ALA A 308 -19.47 11.56 14.97
C ALA A 308 -19.99 11.06 13.61
N SER A 309 -19.12 10.82 12.63
CA SER A 309 -19.51 10.36 11.30
C SER A 309 -20.08 8.94 11.29
N VAL A 310 -19.70 8.10 12.25
CA VAL A 310 -20.15 6.70 12.39
C VAL A 310 -21.21 6.52 13.46
N ASN A 311 -21.82 7.61 13.95
CA ASN A 311 -22.83 7.60 15.01
C ASN A 311 -22.36 6.89 16.29
N ASP A 312 -21.08 6.99 16.61
CA ASP A 312 -20.61 6.51 17.92
C ASP A 312 -21.12 7.43 19.01
N THR A 313 -22.19 6.98 19.66
CA THR A 313 -22.86 7.75 20.76
C THR A 313 -21.98 7.86 22.00
N THR A 314 -21.10 6.89 22.23
CA THR A 314 -20.12 6.91 23.32
C THR A 314 -19.06 7.97 23.09
N GLY A 315 -18.61 8.10 21.84
CA GLY A 315 -17.56 9.02 21.43
C GLY A 315 -18.04 10.43 21.08
N THR A 316 -19.33 10.76 21.24
CA THR A 316 -19.85 12.06 20.86
C THR A 316 -19.16 13.19 21.66
N GLY A 317 -18.47 14.06 20.93
CA GLY A 317 -17.71 15.17 21.52
C GLY A 317 -16.33 14.82 22.04
N LEU A 318 -15.92 13.55 22.01
CA LEU A 318 -14.66 13.03 22.55
C LEU A 318 -13.64 12.72 21.43
N THR A 319 -12.41 12.49 21.84
CA THR A 319 -11.37 11.90 21.01
C THR A 319 -11.10 10.48 21.52
N ALA A 320 -10.95 9.50 20.63
CA ALA A 320 -10.62 8.15 21.03
C ALA A 320 -9.25 7.72 20.51
N VAL A 321 -8.64 6.75 21.21
CA VAL A 321 -7.48 5.99 20.74
C VAL A 321 -7.89 4.53 20.73
N LEU A 322 -7.95 3.93 19.55
CA LEU A 322 -8.06 2.48 19.39
C LEU A 322 -6.66 1.90 19.54
N THR A 323 -6.46 1.10 20.57
CA THR A 323 -5.16 0.48 20.85
C THR A 323 -5.28 -1.04 20.86
N GLU A 324 -4.21 -1.71 20.43
CA GLU A 324 -4.10 -3.17 20.37
C GLU A 324 -2.77 -3.63 20.96
N THR A 325 -2.79 -4.74 21.67
CA THR A 325 -1.61 -5.50 22.08
C THR A 325 -1.73 -6.95 21.61
N LYS A 326 -0.59 -7.61 21.39
CA LYS A 326 -0.53 -8.98 20.90
C LYS A 326 0.52 -9.78 21.65
N ALA A 327 0.35 -11.10 21.69
CA ALA A 327 1.26 -12.00 22.40
C ALA A 327 1.22 -13.42 21.83
N ASP A 328 2.22 -14.23 22.18
CA ASP A 328 2.30 -15.64 21.84
C ASP A 328 1.56 -16.54 22.84
N THR A 329 1.34 -16.03 24.06
CA THR A 329 0.62 -16.75 25.12
C THR A 329 -0.44 -15.88 25.80
N PRO A 330 -1.49 -16.49 26.41
CA PRO A 330 -2.47 -15.74 27.17
C PRO A 330 -1.86 -14.99 28.37
N GLU A 331 -0.85 -15.59 29.03
CA GLU A 331 -0.16 -15.02 30.19
C GLU A 331 0.62 -13.76 29.78
N GLU A 332 1.32 -13.81 28.65
CA GLU A 332 2.03 -12.65 28.09
C GLU A 332 1.02 -11.56 27.68
N LEU A 333 -0.10 -11.92 27.06
CA LEU A 333 -1.15 -10.96 26.70
C LEU A 333 -1.68 -10.22 27.94
N GLN A 334 -1.94 -10.97 29.04
CA GLN A 334 -2.41 -10.37 30.27
C GLN A 334 -1.34 -9.46 30.91
N ALA A 335 -0.07 -9.86 30.89
CA ALA A 335 1.03 -9.04 31.35
C ALA A 335 1.16 -7.73 30.56
N ASN A 336 1.05 -7.81 29.24
CA ASN A 336 1.04 -6.64 28.34
C ASN A 336 -0.11 -5.69 28.65
N ILE A 337 -1.31 -6.20 28.89
CA ILE A 337 -2.49 -5.41 29.24
C ILE A 337 -2.26 -4.65 30.56
N GLU A 338 -1.75 -5.33 31.59
CA GLU A 338 -1.50 -4.70 32.89
C GLU A 338 -0.38 -3.64 32.81
N GLU A 339 0.66 -3.87 32.02
CA GLU A 339 1.70 -2.87 31.78
C GLU A 339 1.14 -1.64 31.05
N ILE A 340 0.31 -1.82 30.01
CA ILE A 340 -0.33 -0.71 29.31
C ILE A 340 -1.24 0.07 30.26
N LYS A 341 -2.06 -0.58 31.09
CA LYS A 341 -2.89 0.08 32.09
C LYS A 341 -2.05 0.89 33.09
N LYS A 342 -0.89 0.36 33.52
CA LYS A 342 0.05 1.09 34.39
C LYS A 342 0.61 2.34 33.71
N ILE A 343 1.00 2.24 32.43
CA ILE A 343 1.47 3.38 31.64
C ILE A 343 0.36 4.45 31.52
N LEU A 344 -0.88 4.02 31.36
CA LEU A 344 -2.03 4.90 31.19
C LEU A 344 -2.57 5.46 32.52
N SER A 345 -2.17 4.94 33.68
CA SER A 345 -2.72 5.37 34.99
C SER A 345 -2.62 6.87 35.30
N PRO A 346 -1.63 7.64 34.76
CA PRO A 346 -1.59 9.10 34.98
C PRO A 346 -2.57 9.88 34.07
N PHE A 347 -3.23 9.22 33.10
CA PHE A 347 -4.09 9.89 32.16
C PHE A 347 -5.56 9.68 32.50
N GLU A 348 -6.31 10.79 32.53
CA GLU A 348 -7.74 10.74 32.77
C GLU A 348 -8.47 10.32 31.49
N THR A 349 -9.15 9.18 31.54
CA THR A 349 -10.05 8.69 30.48
C THR A 349 -11.50 8.90 30.87
N VAL A 350 -12.36 9.22 29.90
CA VAL A 350 -13.79 9.48 30.14
C VAL A 350 -14.53 8.21 30.56
N THR A 351 -14.09 7.06 30.05
CA THR A 351 -14.61 5.75 30.44
C THR A 351 -13.48 4.91 31.04
N PRO A 352 -13.78 3.94 31.92
CA PRO A 352 -12.76 3.01 32.42
C PRO A 352 -12.00 2.31 31.28
N ILE A 353 -10.69 2.13 31.46
CA ILE A 353 -9.85 1.41 30.49
C ILE A 353 -10.23 -0.07 30.51
N HIS A 354 -10.79 -0.55 29.41
CA HIS A 354 -11.21 -1.93 29.24
C HIS A 354 -10.60 -2.53 28.00
N PHE A 355 -9.63 -3.47 28.21
CA PHE A 355 -9.12 -4.34 27.17
C PHE A 355 -9.97 -5.58 27.05
N THR A 356 -10.30 -5.98 25.86
CA THR A 356 -11.02 -7.23 25.59
C THR A 356 -10.25 -8.07 24.56
N ASP A 357 -10.13 -9.35 24.85
CA ASP A 357 -9.58 -10.40 23.98
C ASP A 357 -10.67 -11.18 23.22
N LYS A 358 -11.95 -10.83 23.46
CA LYS A 358 -13.09 -11.47 22.81
C LYS A 358 -13.33 -10.87 21.42
N PRO A 359 -13.23 -11.69 20.34
CA PRO A 359 -13.43 -11.24 18.97
C PRO A 359 -14.77 -10.52 18.73
N GLU A 360 -15.85 -10.97 19.35
CA GLU A 360 -17.20 -10.38 19.26
C GLU A 360 -17.30 -8.99 19.88
N GLU A 361 -16.40 -8.63 20.79
CA GLU A 361 -16.33 -7.31 21.41
C GLU A 361 -15.41 -6.39 20.63
N TYR A 362 -14.14 -6.78 20.42
CA TYR A 362 -13.17 -5.90 19.78
C TYR A 362 -13.47 -5.67 18.29
N SER A 363 -14.14 -6.61 17.60
CA SER A 363 -14.56 -6.40 16.22
C SER A 363 -15.46 -5.18 16.03
N LYS A 364 -16.19 -4.77 17.06
CA LYS A 364 -17.01 -3.55 17.07
C LYS A 364 -16.14 -2.30 16.98
N TYR A 365 -15.02 -2.26 17.71
CA TYR A 365 -14.07 -1.14 17.64
C TYR A 365 -13.47 -1.01 16.24
N TRP A 366 -13.08 -2.14 15.66
CA TRP A 366 -12.55 -2.18 14.29
C TRP A 366 -13.61 -1.84 13.23
N ALA A 367 -14.88 -2.18 13.47
CA ALA A 367 -15.99 -1.79 12.60
C ALA A 367 -16.20 -0.27 12.63
N ILE A 368 -16.15 0.37 13.79
CA ILE A 368 -16.19 1.83 13.94
C ILE A 368 -15.09 2.45 13.08
N ARG A 369 -13.86 2.04 13.27
CA ARG A 369 -12.69 2.54 12.54
C ARG A 369 -12.82 2.39 11.02
N SER A 370 -13.21 1.22 10.53
CA SER A 370 -13.33 0.96 9.09
C SER A 370 -14.51 1.68 8.44
N GLY A 371 -15.53 2.03 9.21
CA GLY A 371 -16.71 2.77 8.77
C GLY A 371 -16.49 4.28 8.59
N ILE A 372 -15.44 4.86 9.19
CA ILE A 372 -15.22 6.31 9.18
C ILE A 372 -15.08 6.85 7.76
N PHE A 373 -14.21 6.28 6.94
CA PHE A 373 -13.96 6.80 5.59
C PHE A 373 -15.21 6.78 4.69
N PRO A 374 -15.95 5.67 4.56
CA PRO A 374 -17.20 5.64 3.79
C PRO A 374 -18.24 6.64 4.31
N SER A 375 -18.34 6.78 5.63
CA SER A 375 -19.33 7.68 6.27
C SER A 375 -19.01 9.15 5.98
N VAL A 376 -17.76 9.57 6.18
CA VAL A 376 -17.32 10.94 5.85
C VAL A 376 -17.45 11.18 4.34
N GLY A 377 -17.10 10.20 3.51
CA GLY A 377 -17.25 10.28 2.05
C GLY A 377 -18.69 10.51 1.61
N GLY A 378 -19.63 9.81 2.25
CA GLY A 378 -21.07 9.93 1.95
C GLY A 378 -21.69 11.26 2.34
N THR A 379 -21.16 11.93 3.37
CA THR A 379 -21.69 13.18 3.90
C THR A 379 -20.98 14.45 3.42
N ARG A 380 -19.92 14.30 2.61
CA ARG A 380 -19.15 15.45 2.10
C ARG A 380 -19.99 16.35 1.20
N ARG A 381 -19.61 17.62 1.11
CA ARG A 381 -20.20 18.55 0.15
C ARG A 381 -19.86 18.15 -1.29
N PRO A 382 -20.79 18.20 -2.25
CA PRO A 382 -20.50 17.98 -3.66
C PRO A 382 -19.34 18.86 -4.14
N GLY A 383 -18.44 18.29 -4.98
CA GLY A 383 -17.26 18.99 -5.48
C GLY A 383 -16.07 19.06 -4.50
N THR A 384 -16.18 18.48 -3.31
CA THR A 384 -15.07 18.36 -2.36
C THR A 384 -14.55 16.92 -2.29
N THR A 385 -13.31 16.75 -1.83
CA THR A 385 -12.74 15.43 -1.53
C THR A 385 -12.69 15.17 -0.04
N VAL A 386 -12.39 13.94 0.35
CA VAL A 386 -12.10 13.55 1.73
C VAL A 386 -10.60 13.56 1.90
N SER A 387 -10.12 14.24 2.95
CA SER A 387 -8.72 14.16 3.34
C SER A 387 -8.42 12.78 3.92
N VAL A 388 -7.39 12.13 3.44
CA VAL A 388 -7.04 10.76 3.80
C VAL A 388 -5.62 10.70 4.27
N SER A 389 -5.39 10.09 5.43
CA SER A 389 -4.11 10.13 6.10
C SER A 389 -2.93 9.53 5.34
N TYR A 390 -3.15 8.70 4.36
CA TYR A 390 -2.07 8.07 3.60
C TYR A 390 -1.87 8.59 2.18
N THR A 391 -2.75 9.45 1.73
CA THR A 391 -2.57 10.04 0.41
C THR A 391 -1.91 11.37 0.41
N HIS A 392 -1.79 11.96 1.35
CA HIS A 392 -1.69 12.63 2.19
C HIS A 392 -1.25 13.78 2.55
N LEU A 393 -2.04 14.49 2.84
CA LEU A 393 -1.68 15.59 3.66
C LEU A 393 -0.87 15.07 4.78
N ARG A 394 0.29 15.43 4.84
CA ARG A 394 1.13 15.19 5.88
C ARG A 394 1.10 16.33 6.79
N ALA A 395 1.46 16.07 8.03
CA ALA A 395 1.54 17.08 9.06
C ALA A 395 2.37 18.31 8.67
N HIS A 396 3.29 18.15 7.75
CA HIS A 396 4.10 19.27 7.25
C HIS A 396 3.50 20.01 6.05
N GLU A 397 2.38 19.54 5.56
CA GLU A 397 1.61 20.18 4.49
C GLU A 397 0.40 20.94 5.02
N THR A 398 0.15 20.83 6.31
CA THR A 398 -0.94 21.51 7.03
C THR A 398 -0.42 22.63 7.89
#